data_bf5a694830f3fb593494e90262be68f2
#
_entry.id   bf5a694830f3fb593494e90262be68f2
#
_cell.length_a   1.000
_cell.length_b   1.000
_cell.length_c   1.000
_cell.angle_alpha   90.00
_cell.angle_beta   90.00
_cell.angle_gamma   90.00
#
_symmetry.space_group_name_H-M   'P 1'
#
loop_
_entity.id
_entity.type
_entity.pdbx_description
1 polymer ?
#
loop_
_entity_poly.entity_id
_entity_poly.type
_entity_poly.pdbx_seq_one_letter_code
_entity_poly.pdbx_strand_id
1 'polypeptide(L)'
;MVDEFMTNAAGDPNHAQKNSRSLLDELANAPREPAPKGTTSLQMHAFLAVAMAKHREGELTEAEQMYRQALRWHPDQPDAYHLLGLLAAQLNRPDDALPLFERAIALNPAVPEYHANYGNALMIAARIDDAGSAFAKAVSLRPDFPEALMNLATVRRNRGDLDEAERLLQRALVLRPDWPDAQLNLANVALARRRYQEATTLFATALKAAPSYVHAYEGFARAAGRAGRLDEAAAAFRLLLAVDPDNSVARHLLAACTADAHYDKAPEAYICRLFDHYAPHFDGSLAQLQYRAPALIAERLAAMVTREPNLDILDAGCGTGLCGPLLKPFAARLVGVDLSAGMIEEAAKRELYDELVKHELAAYMAAHPSAFDVIVACDTLVYTGRLEEVVAATATALKPGGRLLLTLENLPDGGGSHGYRLASTGRFCHSAAYVQRTLAMAGFVDASIDAITPRLEYGEPVDGLLVTACRLDYSGSL
;
A
#
# COMPACT_ATOMS: atom_id res chain seq x y z
N MET A 1 -21.64 5.27 15.69
CA MET A 1 -21.41 4.43 16.91
C MET A 1 -20.42 3.28 16.68
N VAL A 2 -20.23 2.82 15.43
CA VAL A 2 -19.25 1.76 15.10
C VAL A 2 -17.87 2.35 14.80
N ASP A 3 -17.78 3.58 14.29
CA ASP A 3 -16.52 4.25 13.94
C ASP A 3 -15.68 4.69 15.17
N GLU A 4 -16.29 4.87 16.33
CA GLU A 4 -15.55 5.18 17.56
C GLU A 4 -14.76 3.98 18.12
N PHE A 5 -15.11 2.74 17.74
CA PHE A 5 -14.44 1.53 18.23
C PHE A 5 -13.22 1.12 17.40
N MET A 6 -13.06 1.62 16.17
CA MET A 6 -12.02 1.15 15.24
C MET A 6 -10.76 2.04 15.20
N THR A 7 -10.73 3.18 15.91
CA THR A 7 -9.62 4.15 15.83
C THR A 7 -8.53 3.99 16.92
N ASN A 8 -8.67 3.05 17.87
CA ASN A 8 -7.74 2.93 19.01
C ASN A 8 -7.19 1.50 19.22
N ALA A 9 -6.64 0.85 18.20
CA ALA A 9 -5.96 -0.43 18.37
C ALA A 9 -4.55 -0.42 17.79
N ALA A 10 -3.62 0.24 18.48
CA ALA A 10 -2.19 -0.07 18.39
C ALA A 10 -1.83 -0.97 19.58
N GLY A 11 -2.10 -2.27 19.47
CA GLY A 11 -1.72 -3.31 20.42
C GLY A 11 -0.52 -4.11 19.89
N ASP A 12 0.45 -4.34 20.78
CA ASP A 12 1.69 -5.10 20.60
C ASP A 12 1.47 -6.44 19.85
N PRO A 13 2.19 -6.72 18.73
CA PRO A 13 1.99 -7.93 17.91
C PRO A 13 2.57 -9.23 18.49
N ASN A 14 3.07 -9.26 19.73
CA ASN A 14 3.82 -10.40 20.28
C ASN A 14 3.06 -11.27 21.27
N HIS A 15 1.75 -11.49 21.13
CA HIS A 15 1.05 -12.48 21.96
C HIS A 15 0.42 -13.61 21.15
N ALA A 16 1.22 -14.72 21.09
CA ALA A 16 0.78 -16.11 21.14
C ALA A 16 0.14 -16.77 19.92
N GLN A 17 0.97 -17.43 19.15
CA GLN A 17 0.61 -18.78 18.67
C GLN A 17 0.58 -19.74 19.88
N LYS A 18 -0.60 -20.05 20.38
CA LYS A 18 -0.88 -21.27 21.14
C LYS A 18 -2.03 -21.99 20.43
N ASN A 19 -1.87 -23.31 20.21
CA ASN A 19 -2.91 -24.26 19.83
C ASN A 19 -4.14 -24.08 20.74
N SER A 20 -5.01 -23.14 20.42
CA SER A 20 -6.27 -22.91 21.12
C SER A 20 -7.39 -23.35 20.21
N ARG A 21 -8.33 -24.14 20.74
CA ARG A 21 -9.65 -24.35 20.15
C ARG A 21 -10.23 -22.98 19.81
N SER A 22 -10.94 -22.87 18.69
CA SER A 22 -11.59 -21.59 18.34
C SER A 22 -12.52 -21.18 19.50
N LEU A 23 -12.68 -19.88 19.68
CA LEU A 23 -13.60 -19.37 20.72
C LEU A 23 -15.02 -19.95 20.56
N LEU A 24 -15.45 -20.20 19.34
CA LEU A 24 -16.73 -20.84 19.05
C LEU A 24 -16.78 -22.29 19.58
N ASP A 25 -15.68 -23.06 19.43
CA ASP A 25 -15.60 -24.43 19.95
C ASP A 25 -15.59 -24.45 21.49
N GLU A 26 -14.95 -23.47 22.13
CA GLU A 26 -15.01 -23.31 23.58
C GLU A 26 -16.44 -23.06 24.06
N LEU A 27 -17.18 -22.18 23.38
CA LEU A 27 -18.57 -21.87 23.70
C LEU A 27 -19.50 -23.06 23.47
N ALA A 28 -19.29 -23.82 22.39
CA ALA A 28 -20.09 -25.02 22.07
C ALA A 28 -19.91 -26.13 23.13
N ASN A 29 -18.73 -26.24 23.74
CA ASN A 29 -18.38 -27.23 24.76
C ASN A 29 -18.52 -26.72 26.21
N ALA A 30 -18.87 -25.43 26.40
CA ALA A 30 -19.07 -24.86 27.72
C ALA A 30 -20.26 -25.53 28.45
N PRO A 31 -20.16 -25.81 29.77
CA PRO A 31 -21.29 -26.35 30.52
C PRO A 31 -22.45 -25.35 30.46
N ARG A 32 -23.63 -25.87 30.11
CA ARG A 32 -24.87 -25.09 30.13
C ARG A 32 -25.26 -24.81 31.57
N GLU A 33 -25.54 -23.56 31.87
CA GLU A 33 -26.04 -23.15 33.17
C GLU A 33 -27.53 -22.80 33.04
N PRO A 34 -28.37 -23.21 34.01
CA PRO A 34 -29.76 -22.76 34.00
C PRO A 34 -29.82 -21.25 34.16
N ALA A 35 -30.53 -20.57 33.27
CA ALA A 35 -30.80 -19.15 33.45
C ALA A 35 -31.51 -18.91 34.79
N PRO A 36 -31.32 -17.74 35.41
CA PRO A 36 -32.07 -17.39 36.62
C PRO A 36 -33.54 -17.63 36.42
N LYS A 37 -34.24 -18.20 37.43
CA LYS A 37 -35.67 -18.55 37.32
C LYS A 37 -36.49 -17.33 36.84
N GLY A 38 -37.21 -17.48 35.74
CA GLY A 38 -38.05 -16.43 35.17
C GLY A 38 -37.34 -15.47 34.23
N THR A 39 -36.10 -15.77 33.78
CA THR A 39 -35.42 -14.92 32.76
C THR A 39 -36.27 -14.83 31.49
N THR A 40 -36.87 -13.68 31.28
CA THR A 40 -37.64 -13.34 30.08
C THR A 40 -36.72 -12.80 28.99
N SER A 41 -37.20 -12.76 27.74
CA SER A 41 -36.50 -12.11 26.64
C SER A 41 -36.11 -10.65 26.96
N LEU A 42 -36.98 -9.92 27.67
CA LEU A 42 -36.70 -8.55 28.10
C LEU A 42 -35.53 -8.46 29.07
N GLN A 43 -35.47 -9.40 30.03
CA GLN A 43 -34.32 -9.44 30.98
C GLN A 43 -33.02 -9.83 30.30
N MET A 44 -33.04 -10.69 29.30
CA MET A 44 -31.86 -10.99 28.47
C MET A 44 -31.38 -9.76 27.68
N HIS A 45 -32.29 -9.02 27.06
CA HIS A 45 -31.92 -7.76 26.39
C HIS A 45 -31.35 -6.73 27.37
N ALA A 46 -31.93 -6.60 28.56
CA ALA A 46 -31.41 -5.73 29.61
C ALA A 46 -29.98 -6.17 30.06
N PHE A 47 -29.75 -7.47 30.23
CA PHE A 47 -28.44 -8.01 30.58
C PHE A 47 -27.39 -7.72 29.48
N LEU A 48 -27.73 -7.95 28.21
CA LEU A 48 -26.85 -7.62 27.09
C LEU A 48 -26.61 -6.11 26.94
N ALA A 49 -27.61 -5.27 27.27
CA ALA A 49 -27.46 -3.81 27.26
C ALA A 49 -26.42 -3.35 28.32
N VAL A 50 -26.40 -3.97 29.52
CA VAL A 50 -25.39 -3.71 30.53
C VAL A 50 -24.00 -4.16 30.05
N ALA A 51 -23.91 -5.35 29.44
CA ALA A 51 -22.66 -5.84 28.87
C ALA A 51 -22.13 -4.91 27.75
N MET A 52 -23.02 -4.37 26.91
CA MET A 52 -22.68 -3.37 25.90
C MET A 52 -22.19 -2.05 26.51
N ALA A 53 -22.76 -1.62 27.64
CA ALA A 53 -22.31 -0.43 28.34
C ALA A 53 -20.86 -0.63 28.84
N LYS A 54 -20.59 -1.77 29.49
CA LYS A 54 -19.23 -2.17 29.90
C LYS A 54 -18.26 -2.21 28.72
N HIS A 55 -18.68 -2.77 27.59
CA HIS A 55 -17.88 -2.81 26.38
C HIS A 55 -17.51 -1.38 25.90
N ARG A 56 -18.47 -0.45 25.90
CA ARG A 56 -18.23 0.97 25.52
C ARG A 56 -17.34 1.73 26.50
N GLU A 57 -17.42 1.39 27.78
CA GLU A 57 -16.57 1.95 28.84
C GLU A 57 -15.13 1.40 28.82
N GLY A 58 -14.84 0.43 27.92
CA GLY A 58 -13.52 -0.20 27.80
C GLY A 58 -13.28 -1.35 28.77
N GLU A 59 -14.29 -1.75 29.54
CA GLU A 59 -14.22 -2.89 30.47
C GLU A 59 -14.39 -4.20 29.69
N LEU A 60 -13.48 -4.46 28.75
CA LEU A 60 -13.60 -5.51 27.72
C LEU A 60 -13.67 -6.91 28.33
N THR A 61 -12.91 -7.18 29.41
CA THR A 61 -12.91 -8.48 30.09
C THR A 61 -14.26 -8.78 30.74
N GLU A 62 -14.87 -7.79 31.39
CA GLU A 62 -16.19 -7.94 32.02
C GLU A 62 -17.26 -8.13 30.94
N ALA A 63 -17.21 -7.34 29.88
CA ALA A 63 -18.12 -7.46 28.75
C ALA A 63 -18.04 -8.86 28.12
N GLU A 64 -16.84 -9.38 27.87
CA GLU A 64 -16.65 -10.73 27.35
C GLU A 64 -17.26 -11.79 28.26
N GLN A 65 -16.99 -11.71 29.58
CA GLN A 65 -17.57 -12.65 30.54
C GLN A 65 -19.09 -12.62 30.54
N MET A 66 -19.70 -11.43 30.43
CA MET A 66 -21.14 -11.28 30.38
C MET A 66 -21.72 -11.84 29.06
N TYR A 67 -21.10 -11.62 27.92
CA TYR A 67 -21.55 -12.20 26.63
C TYR A 67 -21.45 -13.74 26.67
N ARG A 68 -20.36 -14.29 27.19
CA ARG A 68 -20.21 -15.74 27.41
C ARG A 68 -21.25 -16.28 28.38
N GLN A 69 -21.58 -15.53 29.45
CA GLN A 69 -22.61 -15.92 30.40
C GLN A 69 -23.99 -15.96 29.76
N ALA A 70 -24.32 -14.97 28.91
CA ALA A 70 -25.57 -14.96 28.14
C ALA A 70 -25.70 -16.23 27.26
N LEU A 71 -24.59 -16.65 26.60
CA LEU A 71 -24.55 -17.86 25.77
C LEU A 71 -24.64 -19.16 26.61
N ARG A 72 -24.10 -19.19 27.83
CA ARG A 72 -24.33 -20.34 28.75
C ARG A 72 -25.79 -20.50 29.13
N TRP A 73 -26.49 -19.39 29.36
CA TRP A 73 -27.91 -19.40 29.66
C TRP A 73 -28.78 -19.71 28.44
N HIS A 74 -28.47 -19.09 27.30
CA HIS A 74 -29.21 -19.20 26.06
C HIS A 74 -28.27 -19.40 24.86
N PRO A 75 -27.89 -20.65 24.52
CA PRO A 75 -26.94 -20.97 23.45
C PRO A 75 -27.40 -20.52 22.04
N ASP A 76 -28.65 -20.19 21.85
CA ASP A 76 -29.21 -19.75 20.58
C ASP A 76 -29.54 -18.23 20.60
N GLN A 77 -28.84 -17.44 21.45
CA GLN A 77 -29.02 -15.98 21.50
C GLN A 77 -28.14 -15.28 20.44
N PRO A 78 -28.71 -14.82 19.33
CA PRO A 78 -27.93 -14.29 18.22
C PRO A 78 -27.20 -13.00 18.57
N ASP A 79 -27.82 -12.10 19.37
CA ASP A 79 -27.19 -10.83 19.77
C ASP A 79 -25.92 -11.06 20.62
N ALA A 80 -25.90 -12.10 21.46
CA ALA A 80 -24.71 -12.39 22.26
C ALA A 80 -23.54 -12.87 21.42
N TYR A 81 -23.78 -13.69 20.38
CA TYR A 81 -22.74 -14.04 19.38
C TYR A 81 -22.25 -12.82 18.63
N HIS A 82 -23.17 -11.99 18.15
CA HIS A 82 -22.81 -10.76 17.43
C HIS A 82 -21.95 -9.82 18.27
N LEU A 83 -22.33 -9.58 19.55
CA LEU A 83 -21.61 -8.68 20.45
C LEU A 83 -20.23 -9.24 20.84
N LEU A 84 -20.15 -10.55 21.03
CA LEU A 84 -18.86 -11.21 21.27
C LEU A 84 -17.96 -11.17 20.02
N GLY A 85 -18.54 -11.29 18.82
CA GLY A 85 -17.87 -11.10 17.54
C GLY A 85 -17.32 -9.68 17.37
N LEU A 86 -18.10 -8.65 17.75
CA LEU A 86 -17.63 -7.26 17.77
C LEU A 86 -16.44 -7.06 18.69
N LEU A 87 -16.48 -7.62 19.89
CA LEU A 87 -15.38 -7.54 20.85
C LEU A 87 -14.13 -8.24 20.32
N ALA A 88 -14.27 -9.43 19.72
CA ALA A 88 -13.15 -10.13 19.10
C ALA A 88 -12.54 -9.34 17.95
N ALA A 89 -13.37 -8.72 17.09
CA ALA A 89 -12.92 -7.86 16.01
C ALA A 89 -12.17 -6.62 16.52
N GLN A 90 -12.67 -5.96 17.57
CA GLN A 90 -12.00 -4.83 18.23
C GLN A 90 -10.63 -5.22 18.81
N LEU A 91 -10.49 -6.44 19.31
CA LEU A 91 -9.22 -6.99 19.80
C LEU A 91 -8.30 -7.50 18.67
N ASN A 92 -8.63 -7.20 17.39
CA ASN A 92 -7.91 -7.65 16.21
C ASN A 92 -7.75 -9.20 16.15
N ARG A 93 -8.82 -9.92 16.50
CA ARG A 93 -8.90 -11.39 16.47
C ARG A 93 -9.92 -11.86 15.42
N PRO A 94 -9.64 -11.69 14.12
CA PRO A 94 -10.59 -11.99 13.05
C PRO A 94 -10.99 -13.47 12.99
N ASP A 95 -10.06 -14.38 13.32
CA ASP A 95 -10.31 -15.83 13.33
C ASP A 95 -11.36 -16.25 14.37
N ASP A 96 -11.47 -15.51 15.47
CA ASP A 96 -12.52 -15.72 16.47
C ASP A 96 -13.82 -14.96 16.10
N ALA A 97 -13.68 -13.76 15.52
CA ALA A 97 -14.82 -12.90 15.20
C ALA A 97 -15.70 -13.48 14.08
N LEU A 98 -15.09 -13.97 13.00
CA LEU A 98 -15.82 -14.45 11.81
C LEU A 98 -16.79 -15.59 12.14
N PRO A 99 -16.41 -16.67 12.83
CA PRO A 99 -17.33 -17.76 13.19
C PRO A 99 -18.48 -17.30 14.10
N LEU A 100 -18.22 -16.32 14.98
CA LEU A 100 -19.24 -15.76 15.87
C LEU A 100 -20.30 -14.97 15.07
N PHE A 101 -19.89 -14.15 14.11
CA PHE A 101 -20.82 -13.45 13.22
C PHE A 101 -21.59 -14.43 12.34
N GLU A 102 -20.95 -15.46 11.79
CA GLU A 102 -21.61 -16.51 11.01
C GLU A 102 -22.70 -17.21 11.83
N ARG A 103 -22.41 -17.50 13.12
CA ARG A 103 -23.40 -18.10 14.02
C ARG A 103 -24.58 -17.15 14.32
N ALA A 104 -24.30 -15.85 14.54
CA ALA A 104 -25.35 -14.85 14.75
C ALA A 104 -26.26 -14.75 13.51
N ILE A 105 -25.69 -14.69 12.31
CA ILE A 105 -26.42 -14.64 11.02
C ILE A 105 -27.23 -15.92 10.80
N ALA A 106 -26.67 -17.11 11.11
CA ALA A 106 -27.38 -18.38 10.98
C ALA A 106 -28.62 -18.44 11.89
N LEU A 107 -28.54 -17.85 13.08
CA LEU A 107 -29.65 -17.79 14.04
C LEU A 107 -30.70 -16.74 13.65
N ASN A 108 -30.27 -15.58 13.14
CA ASN A 108 -31.19 -14.52 12.68
C ASN A 108 -30.61 -13.79 11.45
N PRO A 109 -30.90 -14.25 10.22
CA PRO A 109 -30.35 -13.68 8.99
C PRO A 109 -30.97 -12.35 8.58
N ALA A 110 -32.00 -11.86 9.26
CA ALA A 110 -32.74 -10.67 8.87
C ALA A 110 -32.21 -9.37 9.52
N VAL A 111 -31.16 -9.43 10.33
CA VAL A 111 -30.58 -8.27 11.02
C VAL A 111 -29.48 -7.65 10.18
N PRO A 112 -29.66 -6.43 9.63
CA PRO A 112 -28.68 -5.80 8.74
C PRO A 112 -27.33 -5.55 9.43
N GLU A 113 -27.32 -5.23 10.73
CA GLU A 113 -26.12 -4.97 11.53
C GLU A 113 -25.20 -6.19 11.59
N TYR A 114 -25.76 -7.40 11.64
CA TYR A 114 -24.93 -8.62 11.68
C TYR A 114 -24.11 -8.76 10.39
N HIS A 115 -24.75 -8.53 9.24
CA HIS A 115 -24.10 -8.59 7.94
C HIS A 115 -23.09 -7.44 7.75
N ALA A 116 -23.41 -6.24 8.21
CA ALA A 116 -22.50 -5.10 8.13
C ALA A 116 -21.23 -5.33 8.98
N ASN A 117 -21.39 -5.78 10.22
CA ASN A 117 -20.25 -6.03 11.10
C ASN A 117 -19.44 -7.28 10.70
N TYR A 118 -20.11 -8.30 10.14
CA TYR A 118 -19.42 -9.42 9.50
C TYR A 118 -18.56 -8.94 8.32
N GLY A 119 -19.13 -8.03 7.48
CA GLY A 119 -18.39 -7.39 6.39
C GLY A 119 -17.15 -6.63 6.88
N ASN A 120 -17.26 -5.88 7.99
CA ASN A 120 -16.11 -5.19 8.59
C ASN A 120 -15.03 -6.18 9.07
N ALA A 121 -15.42 -7.28 9.71
CA ALA A 121 -14.48 -8.31 10.14
C ALA A 121 -13.80 -9.01 8.95
N LEU A 122 -14.52 -9.23 7.85
CA LEU A 122 -13.96 -9.75 6.61
C LEU A 122 -12.97 -8.79 5.95
N MET A 123 -13.20 -7.47 6.05
CA MET A 123 -12.24 -6.46 5.60
C MET A 123 -10.93 -6.54 6.39
N ILE A 124 -11.01 -6.68 7.73
CA ILE A 124 -9.84 -6.87 8.60
C ILE A 124 -9.08 -8.15 8.22
N ALA A 125 -9.81 -9.22 7.89
CA ALA A 125 -9.25 -10.50 7.46
C ALA A 125 -8.77 -10.49 5.98
N ALA A 126 -8.75 -9.34 5.30
CA ALA A 126 -8.42 -9.16 3.88
C ALA A 126 -9.30 -9.98 2.91
N ARG A 127 -10.47 -10.47 3.35
CA ARG A 127 -11.46 -11.20 2.54
C ARG A 127 -12.41 -10.22 1.84
N ILE A 128 -11.87 -9.41 0.94
CA ILE A 128 -12.56 -8.23 0.36
C ILE A 128 -13.84 -8.61 -0.41
N ASP A 129 -13.81 -9.73 -1.15
CA ASP A 129 -14.96 -10.17 -1.95
C ASP A 129 -16.13 -10.63 -1.10
N ASP A 130 -15.83 -11.36 -0.03
CA ASP A 130 -16.82 -11.81 0.94
C ASP A 130 -17.40 -10.61 1.71
N ALA A 131 -16.58 -9.64 2.08
CA ALA A 131 -17.01 -8.39 2.69
C ALA A 131 -18.01 -7.63 1.81
N GLY A 132 -17.73 -7.52 0.51
CA GLY A 132 -18.65 -6.91 -0.45
C GLY A 132 -20.00 -7.60 -0.50
N SER A 133 -20.02 -8.94 -0.42
CA SER A 133 -21.25 -9.74 -0.39
C SER A 133 -22.03 -9.51 0.91
N ALA A 134 -21.34 -9.43 2.05
CA ALA A 134 -21.95 -9.16 3.35
C ALA A 134 -22.55 -7.74 3.41
N PHE A 135 -21.82 -6.70 2.96
CA PHE A 135 -22.34 -5.34 2.89
C PHE A 135 -23.53 -5.22 1.92
N ALA A 136 -23.49 -5.87 0.76
CA ALA A 136 -24.60 -5.90 -0.18
C ALA A 136 -25.86 -6.53 0.47
N LYS A 137 -25.68 -7.58 1.28
CA LYS A 137 -26.79 -8.17 2.04
C LYS A 137 -27.35 -7.21 3.09
N ALA A 138 -26.48 -6.51 3.84
CA ALA A 138 -26.90 -5.48 4.81
C ALA A 138 -27.73 -4.38 4.14
N VAL A 139 -27.26 -3.85 2.98
CA VAL A 139 -27.98 -2.84 2.18
C VAL A 139 -29.29 -3.39 1.62
N SER A 140 -29.37 -4.66 1.23
CA SER A 140 -30.60 -5.28 0.75
C SER A 140 -31.66 -5.40 1.84
N LEU A 141 -31.26 -5.64 3.10
CA LEU A 141 -32.14 -5.71 4.27
C LEU A 141 -32.56 -4.33 4.77
N ARG A 142 -31.66 -3.35 4.71
CA ARG A 142 -31.91 -1.95 5.07
C ARG A 142 -31.29 -1.03 4.01
N PRO A 143 -32.08 -0.58 3.01
CA PRO A 143 -31.59 0.29 1.93
C PRO A 143 -31.09 1.67 2.37
N ASP A 144 -31.51 2.14 3.54
CA ASP A 144 -31.13 3.41 4.18
C ASP A 144 -30.11 3.22 5.33
N PHE A 145 -29.15 2.32 5.14
CA PHE A 145 -28.05 2.06 6.08
C PHE A 145 -26.77 2.75 5.61
N PRO A 146 -26.46 4.00 6.06
CA PRO A 146 -25.37 4.80 5.51
C PRO A 146 -24.01 4.11 5.62
N GLU A 147 -23.71 3.49 6.76
CA GLU A 147 -22.42 2.83 7.01
C GLU A 147 -22.22 1.64 6.06
N ALA A 148 -23.24 0.82 5.86
CA ALA A 148 -23.17 -0.31 4.92
C ALA A 148 -23.05 0.17 3.46
N LEU A 149 -23.72 1.27 3.09
CA LEU A 149 -23.59 1.90 1.78
C LEU A 149 -22.15 2.38 1.53
N MET A 150 -21.55 3.09 2.49
CA MET A 150 -20.17 3.59 2.40
C MET A 150 -19.17 2.44 2.28
N ASN A 151 -19.30 1.42 3.11
CA ASN A 151 -18.38 0.28 3.11
C ASN A 151 -18.50 -0.55 1.82
N LEU A 152 -19.74 -0.76 1.31
CA LEU A 152 -19.95 -1.38 0.01
C LEU A 152 -19.33 -0.55 -1.11
N ALA A 153 -19.45 0.77 -1.07
CA ALA A 153 -18.83 1.67 -2.04
C ALA A 153 -17.32 1.57 -2.03
N THR A 154 -16.71 1.44 -0.86
CA THR A 154 -15.26 1.23 -0.72
C THR A 154 -14.82 -0.06 -1.41
N VAL A 155 -15.54 -1.16 -1.21
CA VAL A 155 -15.28 -2.43 -1.91
C VAL A 155 -15.44 -2.28 -3.42
N ARG A 156 -16.51 -1.62 -3.88
CA ARG A 156 -16.78 -1.38 -5.31
C ARG A 156 -15.67 -0.55 -5.96
N ARG A 157 -15.23 0.53 -5.29
CA ARG A 157 -14.10 1.35 -5.75
C ARG A 157 -12.82 0.52 -5.89
N ASN A 158 -12.48 -0.31 -4.92
CA ASN A 158 -11.28 -1.14 -4.94
C ASN A 158 -11.31 -2.18 -6.08
N ARG A 159 -12.50 -2.60 -6.51
CA ARG A 159 -12.70 -3.45 -7.70
C ARG A 159 -12.73 -2.67 -9.03
N GLY A 160 -12.64 -1.33 -8.99
CA GLY A 160 -12.74 -0.48 -10.16
C GLY A 160 -14.17 -0.18 -10.62
N ASP A 161 -15.20 -0.66 -9.92
CA ASP A 161 -16.60 -0.34 -10.21
C ASP A 161 -16.95 1.05 -9.65
N LEU A 162 -16.39 2.08 -10.32
CA LEU A 162 -16.47 3.46 -9.86
C LEU A 162 -17.89 4.04 -9.99
N ASP A 163 -18.72 3.55 -10.94
CA ASP A 163 -20.09 4.01 -11.12
C ASP A 163 -20.97 3.61 -9.94
N GLU A 164 -20.86 2.36 -9.53
CA GLU A 164 -21.60 1.85 -8.39
C GLU A 164 -21.12 2.47 -7.08
N ALA A 165 -19.79 2.61 -6.91
CA ALA A 165 -19.21 3.25 -5.74
C ALA A 165 -19.72 4.69 -5.56
N GLU A 166 -19.76 5.47 -6.63
CA GLU A 166 -20.27 6.84 -6.61
C GLU A 166 -21.73 6.90 -6.22
N ARG A 167 -22.58 6.06 -6.84
CA ARG A 167 -24.01 6.00 -6.57
C ARG A 167 -24.32 5.64 -5.11
N LEU A 168 -23.57 4.69 -4.54
CA LEU A 168 -23.70 4.28 -3.14
C LEU A 168 -23.30 5.41 -2.18
N LEU A 169 -22.18 6.10 -2.45
CA LEU A 169 -21.72 7.23 -1.64
C LEU A 169 -22.65 8.43 -1.70
N GLN A 170 -23.18 8.75 -2.87
CA GLN A 170 -24.21 9.79 -3.00
C GLN A 170 -25.44 9.46 -2.18
N ARG A 171 -25.91 8.20 -2.18
CA ARG A 171 -27.02 7.76 -1.31
C ARG A 171 -26.66 7.90 0.17
N ALA A 172 -25.46 7.50 0.59
CA ALA A 172 -25.01 7.65 1.97
C ALA A 172 -25.00 9.13 2.39
N LEU A 173 -24.55 10.03 1.52
CA LEU A 173 -24.52 11.48 1.77
C LEU A 173 -25.90 12.14 1.74
N VAL A 174 -26.88 11.60 0.99
CA VAL A 174 -28.27 12.04 1.10
C VAL A 174 -28.83 11.74 2.49
N LEU A 175 -28.47 10.58 3.07
CA LEU A 175 -28.91 10.20 4.42
C LEU A 175 -28.14 10.93 5.52
N ARG A 176 -26.86 11.24 5.30
CA ARG A 176 -25.98 11.95 6.23
C ARG A 176 -25.10 12.94 5.48
N PRO A 177 -25.57 14.19 5.22
CA PRO A 177 -24.86 15.17 4.38
C PRO A 177 -23.50 15.59 4.94
N ASP A 178 -23.38 15.76 6.25
CA ASP A 178 -22.15 16.22 6.92
C ASP A 178 -21.28 15.05 7.42
N TRP A 179 -21.07 14.05 6.55
CA TRP A 179 -20.24 12.89 6.89
C TRP A 179 -18.88 12.95 6.19
N PRO A 180 -17.79 13.35 6.90
CA PRO A 180 -16.47 13.55 6.30
C PRO A 180 -15.89 12.30 5.63
N ASP A 181 -16.10 11.11 6.23
CA ASP A 181 -15.60 9.84 5.66
C ASP A 181 -16.25 9.51 4.32
N ALA A 182 -17.55 9.71 4.20
CA ALA A 182 -18.27 9.50 2.94
C ALA A 182 -17.86 10.54 1.88
N GLN A 183 -17.65 11.82 2.28
CA GLN A 183 -17.12 12.87 1.40
C GLN A 183 -15.71 12.54 0.92
N LEU A 184 -14.83 12.06 1.82
CA LEU A 184 -13.48 11.59 1.51
C LEU A 184 -13.50 10.43 0.51
N ASN A 185 -14.38 9.44 0.73
CA ASN A 185 -14.52 8.31 -0.19
C ASN A 185 -15.04 8.74 -1.56
N LEU A 186 -16.00 9.67 -1.62
CA LEU A 186 -16.50 10.22 -2.88
C LEU A 186 -15.42 11.03 -3.60
N ALA A 187 -14.60 11.80 -2.87
CA ALA A 187 -13.46 12.50 -3.41
C ALA A 187 -12.42 11.53 -4.03
N ASN A 188 -12.17 10.40 -3.38
CA ASN A 188 -11.29 9.35 -3.91
C ASN A 188 -11.86 8.70 -5.18
N VAL A 189 -13.17 8.52 -5.30
CA VAL A 189 -13.83 8.07 -6.53
C VAL A 189 -13.68 9.10 -7.63
N ALA A 190 -13.91 10.39 -7.35
CA ALA A 190 -13.71 11.48 -8.31
C ALA A 190 -12.24 11.56 -8.78
N LEU A 191 -11.28 11.39 -7.86
CA LEU A 191 -9.85 11.33 -8.17
C LEU A 191 -9.52 10.16 -9.11
N ALA A 192 -10.05 8.97 -8.82
CA ALA A 192 -9.88 7.77 -9.66
C ALA A 192 -10.48 7.97 -11.08
N ARG A 193 -11.59 8.73 -11.18
CA ARG A 193 -12.20 9.13 -12.45
C ARG A 193 -11.52 10.31 -13.13
N ARG A 194 -10.39 10.81 -12.58
CA ARG A 194 -9.66 12.01 -13.08
C ARG A 194 -10.50 13.30 -13.04
N ARG A 195 -11.59 13.34 -12.28
CA ARG A 195 -12.38 14.55 -12.07
C ARG A 195 -11.72 15.38 -10.97
N TYR A 196 -10.53 15.90 -11.26
CA TYR A 196 -9.62 16.50 -10.27
C TYR A 196 -10.21 17.73 -9.60
N GLN A 197 -10.95 18.58 -10.34
CA GLN A 197 -11.60 19.75 -9.76
C GLN A 197 -12.69 19.38 -8.75
N GLU A 198 -13.50 18.37 -9.07
CA GLU A 198 -14.51 17.85 -8.17
C GLU A 198 -13.87 17.19 -6.94
N ALA A 199 -12.83 16.38 -7.16
CA ALA A 199 -12.09 15.74 -6.07
C ALA A 199 -11.55 16.77 -5.08
N THR A 200 -10.91 17.85 -5.54
CA THR A 200 -10.40 18.90 -4.65
C THR A 200 -11.52 19.60 -3.88
N THR A 201 -12.68 19.83 -4.49
CA THR A 201 -13.83 20.42 -3.80
C THR A 201 -14.36 19.53 -2.68
N LEU A 202 -14.47 18.21 -2.96
CA LEU A 202 -14.93 17.23 -1.98
C LEU A 202 -13.94 17.04 -0.83
N PHE A 203 -12.62 16.95 -1.11
CA PHE A 203 -11.58 16.91 -0.07
C PHE A 203 -11.60 18.18 0.79
N ALA A 204 -11.74 19.36 0.17
CA ALA A 204 -11.84 20.61 0.91
C ALA A 204 -13.08 20.65 1.83
N THR A 205 -14.20 20.05 1.39
CA THR A 205 -15.41 19.95 2.20
C THR A 205 -15.19 19.02 3.40
N ALA A 206 -14.56 17.85 3.17
CA ALA A 206 -14.20 16.93 4.25
C ALA A 206 -13.26 17.59 5.29
N LEU A 207 -12.25 18.35 4.82
CA LEU A 207 -11.30 19.07 5.68
C LEU A 207 -11.95 20.19 6.50
N LYS A 208 -12.99 20.86 5.98
CA LYS A 208 -13.75 21.84 6.77
C LYS A 208 -14.47 21.19 7.93
N ALA A 209 -15.03 19.99 7.73
CA ALA A 209 -15.74 19.25 8.77
C ALA A 209 -14.78 18.53 9.74
N ALA A 210 -13.62 18.08 9.26
CA ALA A 210 -12.63 17.34 10.03
C ALA A 210 -11.20 17.82 9.69
N PRO A 211 -10.71 18.94 10.26
CA PRO A 211 -9.39 19.51 9.94
C PRO A 211 -8.20 18.63 10.31
N SER A 212 -8.39 17.61 11.14
CA SER A 212 -7.34 16.65 11.53
C SER A 212 -7.19 15.46 10.56
N TYR A 213 -7.99 15.40 9.50
CA TYR A 213 -7.94 14.28 8.54
C TYR A 213 -6.72 14.36 7.63
N VAL A 214 -5.62 13.72 8.05
CA VAL A 214 -4.34 13.63 7.31
C VAL A 214 -4.56 13.14 5.87
N HIS A 215 -5.32 12.07 5.69
CA HIS A 215 -5.59 11.49 4.37
C HIS A 215 -6.38 12.42 3.42
N ALA A 216 -7.16 13.33 3.97
CA ALA A 216 -7.88 14.33 3.15
C ALA A 216 -6.92 15.40 2.60
N TYR A 217 -5.89 15.81 3.35
CA TYR A 217 -4.83 16.70 2.84
C TYR A 217 -4.02 16.02 1.75
N GLU A 218 -3.63 14.76 1.94
CA GLU A 218 -2.91 13.97 0.92
C GLU A 218 -3.73 13.83 -0.37
N GLY A 219 -5.03 13.50 -0.23
CA GLY A 219 -5.95 13.38 -1.35
C GLY A 219 -6.16 14.70 -2.10
N PHE A 220 -6.39 15.80 -1.35
CA PHE A 220 -6.51 17.14 -1.91
C PHE A 220 -5.25 17.53 -2.70
N ALA A 221 -4.08 17.38 -2.08
CA ALA A 221 -2.83 17.76 -2.71
C ALA A 221 -2.54 16.94 -3.98
N ARG A 222 -2.83 15.63 -3.97
CA ARG A 222 -2.73 14.80 -5.17
C ARG A 222 -3.69 15.27 -6.28
N ALA A 223 -4.94 15.55 -5.93
CA ALA A 223 -5.93 16.03 -6.89
C ALA A 223 -5.53 17.38 -7.49
N ALA A 224 -5.08 18.33 -6.66
CA ALA A 224 -4.60 19.64 -7.07
C ALA A 224 -3.34 19.53 -7.95
N GLY A 225 -2.37 18.70 -7.56
CA GLY A 225 -1.17 18.44 -8.35
C GLY A 225 -1.48 17.85 -9.73
N ARG A 226 -2.41 16.88 -9.80
CA ARG A 226 -2.89 16.30 -11.07
C ARG A 226 -3.68 17.30 -11.94
N ALA A 227 -4.31 18.28 -11.32
CA ALA A 227 -4.95 19.40 -12.02
C ALA A 227 -3.95 20.47 -12.48
N GLY A 228 -2.66 20.32 -12.23
CA GLY A 228 -1.62 21.33 -12.50
C GLY A 228 -1.61 22.51 -11.55
N ARG A 229 -2.37 22.46 -10.45
CA ARG A 229 -2.48 23.53 -9.45
C ARG A 229 -1.46 23.30 -8.33
N LEU A 230 -0.16 23.39 -8.69
CA LEU A 230 0.94 23.03 -7.80
C LEU A 230 1.02 23.91 -6.54
N ASP A 231 0.63 25.19 -6.63
CA ASP A 231 0.61 26.08 -5.46
C ASP A 231 -0.42 25.65 -4.41
N GLU A 232 -1.61 25.20 -4.86
CA GLU A 232 -2.64 24.69 -3.95
C GLU A 232 -2.23 23.35 -3.34
N ALA A 233 -1.61 22.49 -4.11
CA ALA A 233 -1.04 21.22 -3.62
C ALA A 233 0.04 21.50 -2.56
N ALA A 234 0.95 22.45 -2.82
CA ALA A 234 1.99 22.86 -1.88
C ALA A 234 1.39 23.45 -0.60
N ALA A 235 0.33 24.28 -0.71
CA ALA A 235 -0.36 24.82 0.45
C ALA A 235 -0.98 23.70 1.31
N ALA A 236 -1.62 22.71 0.70
CA ALA A 236 -2.19 21.58 1.41
C ALA A 236 -1.11 20.73 2.12
N PHE A 237 0.02 20.47 1.47
CA PHE A 237 1.13 19.76 2.13
C PHE A 237 1.74 20.56 3.29
N ARG A 238 1.81 21.89 3.19
CA ARG A 238 2.25 22.72 4.33
C ARG A 238 1.28 22.64 5.52
N LEU A 239 -0.03 22.63 5.26
CA LEU A 239 -1.04 22.43 6.31
C LEU A 239 -0.94 21.03 6.92
N LEU A 240 -0.73 20.01 6.11
CA LEU A 240 -0.50 18.64 6.59
C LEU A 240 0.74 18.58 7.49
N LEU A 241 1.85 19.19 7.09
CA LEU A 241 3.09 19.25 7.89
C LEU A 241 2.94 20.08 9.17
N ALA A 242 1.97 21.00 9.25
CA ALA A 242 1.64 21.69 10.49
C ALA A 242 0.92 20.77 11.50
N VAL A 243 0.18 19.78 11.03
CA VAL A 243 -0.54 18.78 11.86
C VAL A 243 0.35 17.57 12.17
N ASP A 244 1.10 17.11 11.16
CA ASP A 244 2.01 15.95 11.21
C ASP A 244 3.40 16.36 10.66
N PRO A 245 4.27 16.97 11.50
CA PRO A 245 5.57 17.49 11.06
C PRO A 245 6.53 16.42 10.53
N ASP A 246 6.36 15.16 10.95
CA ASP A 246 7.22 14.06 10.57
C ASP A 246 6.73 13.31 9.33
N ASN A 247 5.67 13.77 8.67
CA ASN A 247 5.13 13.17 7.48
C ASN A 247 6.12 13.26 6.30
N SER A 248 6.87 12.18 6.10
CA SER A 248 7.88 12.09 5.04
C SER A 248 7.27 12.18 3.63
N VAL A 249 6.04 11.68 3.45
CA VAL A 249 5.30 11.76 2.18
C VAL A 249 4.96 13.22 1.85
N ALA A 250 4.40 13.93 2.82
CA ALA A 250 4.04 15.34 2.64
C ALA A 250 5.28 16.21 2.36
N ARG A 251 6.38 15.96 3.07
CA ARG A 251 7.65 16.68 2.86
C ARG A 251 8.21 16.46 1.46
N HIS A 252 8.25 15.22 1.01
CA HIS A 252 8.73 14.86 -0.33
C HIS A 252 7.86 15.47 -1.44
N LEU A 253 6.54 15.32 -1.34
CA LEU A 253 5.61 15.83 -2.34
C LEU A 253 5.50 17.38 -2.31
N LEU A 254 5.73 18.01 -1.17
CA LEU A 254 5.88 19.49 -1.10
C LEU A 254 7.09 19.93 -1.92
N ALA A 255 8.25 19.29 -1.75
CA ALA A 255 9.43 19.57 -2.55
C ALA A 255 9.17 19.37 -4.06
N ALA A 256 8.42 18.33 -4.42
CA ALA A 256 8.01 18.08 -5.80
C ALA A 256 7.10 19.20 -6.37
N CYS A 257 6.17 19.73 -5.56
CA CYS A 257 5.28 20.81 -5.98
C CYS A 257 6.00 22.17 -6.09
N THR A 258 7.03 22.40 -5.26
CA THR A 258 7.78 23.67 -5.22
C THR A 258 9.01 23.67 -6.11
N ALA A 259 9.30 22.56 -6.79
CA ALA A 259 10.50 22.36 -7.61
C ALA A 259 11.79 22.72 -6.84
N ASP A 260 11.91 22.25 -5.58
CA ASP A 260 13.03 22.54 -4.71
C ASP A 260 14.34 22.02 -5.34
N ALA A 261 15.19 22.98 -5.78
CA ALA A 261 16.44 22.69 -6.48
C ALA A 261 17.51 22.03 -5.58
N HIS A 262 17.33 22.03 -4.27
CA HIS A 262 18.25 21.44 -3.29
C HIS A 262 17.83 20.04 -2.84
N TYR A 263 16.78 19.48 -3.45
CA TYR A 263 16.25 18.19 -3.08
C TYR A 263 16.85 17.11 -4.00
N ASP A 264 17.82 16.37 -3.47
CA ASP A 264 18.67 15.46 -4.26
C ASP A 264 18.26 13.98 -4.19
N LYS A 265 17.52 13.56 -3.16
CA LYS A 265 17.13 12.16 -2.94
C LYS A 265 15.82 12.11 -2.15
N ALA A 266 14.95 11.17 -2.49
CA ALA A 266 13.76 10.89 -1.68
C ALA A 266 14.16 10.30 -0.33
N PRO A 267 13.52 10.70 0.80
CA PRO A 267 13.80 10.12 2.11
C PRO A 267 13.52 8.60 2.12
N GLU A 268 14.35 7.82 2.77
CA GLU A 268 14.14 6.39 2.92
C GLU A 268 12.79 6.07 3.58
N ALA A 269 12.39 6.84 4.60
CA ALA A 269 11.10 6.69 5.26
C ALA A 269 9.90 6.91 4.29
N TYR A 270 10.06 7.78 3.27
CA TYR A 270 9.06 7.93 2.21
C TYR A 270 8.99 6.69 1.35
N ILE A 271 10.15 6.17 0.90
CA ILE A 271 10.24 4.98 0.04
C ILE A 271 9.66 3.76 0.77
N CYS A 272 10.10 3.49 2.00
CA CYS A 272 9.59 2.37 2.80
C CYS A 272 8.06 2.46 2.98
N ARG A 273 7.55 3.61 3.46
CA ARG A 273 6.10 3.79 3.68
C ARG A 273 5.29 3.60 2.40
N LEU A 274 5.80 4.11 1.27
CA LEU A 274 5.14 3.98 -0.03
C LEU A 274 5.08 2.52 -0.47
N PHE A 275 6.21 1.84 -0.48
CA PHE A 275 6.33 0.51 -1.07
C PHE A 275 5.87 -0.62 -0.15
N ASP A 276 6.04 -0.52 1.17
CA ASP A 276 5.47 -1.48 2.13
C ASP A 276 3.94 -1.54 2.03
N HIS A 277 3.30 -0.36 1.84
CA HIS A 277 1.84 -0.31 1.65
C HIS A 277 1.39 -0.90 0.30
N TYR A 278 2.18 -0.69 -0.77
CA TYR A 278 1.81 -1.13 -2.11
C TYR A 278 2.19 -2.59 -2.42
N ALA A 279 3.13 -3.19 -1.69
CA ALA A 279 3.70 -4.49 -2.02
C ALA A 279 2.68 -5.58 -2.36
N PRO A 280 1.58 -5.81 -1.58
CA PRO A 280 0.63 -6.88 -1.89
C PRO A 280 -0.15 -6.70 -3.20
N HIS A 281 -0.23 -5.47 -3.73
CA HIS A 281 -1.02 -5.13 -4.92
C HIS A 281 -0.18 -4.56 -6.06
N PHE A 282 1.15 -4.53 -5.89
CA PHE A 282 2.08 -3.85 -6.77
C PHE A 282 2.06 -4.41 -8.19
N ASP A 283 2.17 -5.72 -8.34
CA ASP A 283 2.19 -6.40 -9.65
C ASP A 283 0.91 -6.14 -10.44
N GLY A 284 -0.25 -6.24 -9.79
CA GLY A 284 -1.55 -5.94 -10.40
C GLY A 284 -1.67 -4.48 -10.86
N SER A 285 -1.13 -3.56 -10.07
CA SER A 285 -1.10 -2.13 -10.41
C SER A 285 -0.21 -1.85 -11.61
N LEU A 286 0.97 -2.47 -11.68
CA LEU A 286 1.90 -2.33 -12.82
C LEU A 286 1.35 -2.95 -14.11
N ALA A 287 0.64 -4.07 -14.01
CA ALA A 287 -0.02 -4.69 -15.17
C ALA A 287 -1.01 -3.72 -15.85
N GLN A 288 -1.75 -2.92 -15.05
CA GLN A 288 -2.65 -1.90 -15.58
C GLN A 288 -1.92 -0.74 -16.30
N LEU A 289 -0.65 -0.50 -15.95
CA LEU A 289 0.18 0.54 -16.57
C LEU A 289 0.91 0.05 -17.84
N GLN A 290 0.67 -1.18 -18.28
CA GLN A 290 1.40 -1.82 -19.38
C GLN A 290 2.93 -1.74 -19.16
N TYR A 291 3.37 -2.08 -17.94
CA TYR A 291 4.74 -1.93 -17.51
C TYR A 291 5.69 -2.86 -18.27
N ARG A 292 6.67 -2.28 -18.97
CA ARG A 292 7.59 -2.98 -19.88
C ARG A 292 9.05 -2.89 -19.49
N ALA A 293 9.41 -2.10 -18.48
CA ALA A 293 10.81 -1.86 -18.15
C ALA A 293 11.61 -3.14 -17.89
N PRO A 294 11.10 -4.16 -17.15
CA PRO A 294 11.81 -5.43 -16.99
C PRO A 294 12.08 -6.16 -18.32
N ALA A 295 11.11 -6.16 -19.24
CA ALA A 295 11.27 -6.79 -20.56
C ALA A 295 12.33 -6.07 -21.40
N LEU A 296 12.31 -4.72 -21.41
CA LEU A 296 13.30 -3.91 -22.14
C LEU A 296 14.73 -4.15 -21.63
N ILE A 297 14.92 -4.26 -20.30
CA ILE A 297 16.19 -4.61 -19.69
C ILE A 297 16.64 -6.02 -20.11
N ALA A 298 15.74 -7.00 -20.04
CA ALA A 298 16.06 -8.38 -20.40
C ALA A 298 16.39 -8.55 -21.88
N GLU A 299 15.68 -7.88 -22.78
CA GLU A 299 15.96 -7.83 -24.21
C GLU A 299 17.35 -7.23 -24.49
N ARG A 300 17.67 -6.14 -23.78
CA ARG A 300 18.99 -5.51 -23.90
C ARG A 300 20.10 -6.40 -23.34
N LEU A 301 19.89 -7.04 -22.19
CA LEU A 301 20.86 -7.99 -21.62
C LEU A 301 21.12 -9.17 -22.56
N ALA A 302 20.06 -9.75 -23.14
CA ALA A 302 20.16 -10.86 -24.09
C ALA A 302 20.95 -10.52 -25.39
N ALA A 303 20.96 -9.24 -25.78
CA ALA A 303 21.75 -8.76 -26.91
C ALA A 303 23.24 -8.58 -26.56
N MET A 304 23.58 -8.53 -25.28
CA MET A 304 24.95 -8.21 -24.81
C MET A 304 25.72 -9.42 -24.28
N VAL A 305 25.00 -10.47 -23.83
CA VAL A 305 25.59 -11.65 -23.21
C VAL A 305 24.95 -12.93 -23.74
N THR A 306 25.65 -14.06 -23.65
CA THR A 306 25.08 -15.38 -23.96
C THR A 306 24.03 -15.75 -22.89
N ARG A 307 22.93 -16.38 -23.32
CA ARG A 307 21.85 -16.82 -22.41
C ARG A 307 22.25 -18.15 -21.73
N GLU A 308 23.22 -18.07 -20.85
CA GLU A 308 23.72 -19.18 -20.02
C GLU A 308 23.78 -18.73 -18.56
N PRO A 309 23.46 -19.59 -17.59
CA PRO A 309 23.44 -19.26 -16.17
C PRO A 309 24.89 -19.22 -15.60
N ASN A 310 25.66 -18.21 -15.98
CA ASN A 310 27.06 -18.10 -15.59
C ASN A 310 27.45 -16.74 -14.97
N LEU A 311 26.47 -15.82 -14.77
CA LEU A 311 26.73 -14.47 -14.30
C LEU A 311 26.30 -14.30 -12.84
N ASP A 312 27.08 -13.55 -12.06
CA ASP A 312 26.65 -12.98 -10.80
C ASP A 312 25.86 -11.70 -11.08
N ILE A 313 24.55 -11.71 -10.82
CA ILE A 313 23.65 -10.60 -11.14
C ILE A 313 23.09 -9.98 -9.88
N LEU A 314 23.15 -8.65 -9.78
CA LEU A 314 22.45 -7.85 -8.78
C LEU A 314 21.21 -7.20 -9.43
N ASP A 315 20.04 -7.49 -8.87
CA ASP A 315 18.80 -6.77 -9.11
C ASP A 315 18.64 -5.68 -8.04
N ALA A 316 19.10 -4.47 -8.37
CA ALA A 316 19.20 -3.34 -7.47
C ALA A 316 17.88 -2.57 -7.41
N GLY A 317 17.15 -2.70 -6.30
CA GLY A 317 15.78 -2.28 -6.16
C GLY A 317 14.83 -3.31 -6.79
N CYS A 318 14.95 -4.56 -6.35
CA CYS A 318 14.28 -5.70 -6.97
C CYS A 318 12.75 -5.65 -6.84
N GLY A 319 12.21 -4.80 -5.93
CA GLY A 319 10.78 -4.71 -5.67
C GLY A 319 10.18 -6.07 -5.34
N THR A 320 9.04 -6.39 -5.94
CA THR A 320 8.38 -7.70 -5.84
C THR A 320 9.06 -8.80 -6.68
N GLY A 321 10.22 -8.53 -7.29
CA GLY A 321 10.99 -9.49 -8.07
C GLY A 321 10.53 -9.69 -9.52
N LEU A 322 9.93 -8.69 -10.15
CA LEU A 322 9.45 -8.78 -11.55
C LEU A 322 10.56 -9.01 -12.57
N CYS A 323 11.79 -8.55 -12.30
CA CYS A 323 12.96 -8.84 -13.13
C CYS A 323 13.46 -10.28 -12.95
N GLY A 324 13.22 -10.91 -11.80
CA GLY A 324 13.74 -12.23 -11.43
C GLY A 324 13.56 -13.30 -12.50
N PRO A 325 12.33 -13.57 -13.01
CA PRO A 325 12.10 -14.59 -14.05
C PRO A 325 12.87 -14.32 -15.34
N LEU A 326 13.14 -13.05 -15.64
CA LEU A 326 13.82 -12.61 -16.87
C LEU A 326 15.35 -12.63 -16.72
N LEU A 327 15.87 -12.46 -15.52
CA LEU A 327 17.31 -12.47 -15.21
C LEU A 327 17.85 -13.85 -14.87
N LYS A 328 17.04 -14.72 -14.23
CA LYS A 328 17.45 -16.07 -13.80
C LYS A 328 18.07 -16.92 -14.92
N PRO A 329 17.61 -16.85 -16.19
CA PRO A 329 18.24 -17.60 -17.29
C PRO A 329 19.72 -17.24 -17.58
N PHE A 330 20.19 -16.09 -17.10
CA PHE A 330 21.56 -15.63 -17.27
C PHE A 330 22.39 -15.80 -15.99
N ALA A 331 21.74 -15.98 -14.83
CA ALA A 331 22.34 -15.91 -13.52
C ALA A 331 22.84 -17.28 -13.02
N ALA A 332 24.12 -17.37 -12.68
CA ALA A 332 24.64 -18.39 -11.77
C ALA A 332 24.23 -18.05 -10.33
N ARG A 333 24.27 -16.76 -9.98
CA ARG A 333 23.79 -16.21 -8.71
C ARG A 333 22.98 -14.95 -8.99
N LEU A 334 21.76 -14.91 -8.46
CA LEU A 334 20.86 -13.75 -8.53
C LEU A 334 20.61 -13.20 -7.14
N VAL A 335 21.05 -11.99 -6.89
CA VAL A 335 20.85 -11.26 -5.63
C VAL A 335 19.84 -10.14 -5.83
N GLY A 336 18.84 -10.05 -4.97
CA GLY A 336 17.87 -8.95 -4.94
C GLY A 336 18.09 -8.07 -3.71
N VAL A 337 18.15 -6.76 -3.93
CA VAL A 337 18.25 -5.77 -2.84
C VAL A 337 17.14 -4.77 -2.97
N ASP A 338 16.42 -4.51 -1.89
CA ASP A 338 15.39 -3.46 -1.82
C ASP A 338 15.38 -2.82 -0.42
N LEU A 339 14.88 -1.60 -0.34
CA LEU A 339 14.74 -0.86 0.92
C LEU A 339 13.45 -1.24 1.68
N SER A 340 12.43 -1.70 0.97
CA SER A 340 11.12 -2.07 1.50
C SER A 340 11.11 -3.53 1.95
N ALA A 341 10.73 -3.76 3.22
CA ALA A 341 10.53 -5.11 3.75
C ALA A 341 9.40 -5.84 3.04
N GLY A 342 8.28 -5.15 2.79
CA GLY A 342 7.13 -5.73 2.09
C GLY A 342 7.47 -6.17 0.66
N MET A 343 8.31 -5.40 -0.05
CA MET A 343 8.79 -5.79 -1.39
C MET A 343 9.65 -7.06 -1.34
N ILE A 344 10.58 -7.15 -0.40
CA ILE A 344 11.43 -8.34 -0.19
C ILE A 344 10.58 -9.58 0.13
N GLU A 345 9.54 -9.43 0.97
CA GLU A 345 8.62 -10.53 1.28
C GLU A 345 7.87 -11.04 0.03
N GLU A 346 7.41 -10.14 -0.84
CA GLU A 346 6.77 -10.52 -2.11
C GLU A 346 7.76 -11.16 -3.09
N ALA A 347 8.99 -10.63 -3.19
CA ALA A 347 10.04 -11.21 -4.03
C ALA A 347 10.42 -12.63 -3.59
N ALA A 348 10.46 -12.88 -2.27
CA ALA A 348 10.76 -14.19 -1.70
C ALA A 348 9.75 -15.27 -2.11
N LYS A 349 8.49 -14.92 -2.28
CA LYS A 349 7.43 -15.86 -2.73
C LYS A 349 7.67 -16.42 -4.15
N ARG A 350 8.53 -15.76 -4.94
CA ARG A 350 8.87 -16.22 -6.29
C ARG A 350 9.93 -17.33 -6.33
N GLU A 351 10.68 -17.52 -5.23
CA GLU A 351 11.71 -18.57 -5.10
C GLU A 351 12.76 -18.55 -6.24
N LEU A 352 13.11 -17.33 -6.73
CA LEU A 352 14.02 -17.15 -7.87
C LEU A 352 15.40 -16.61 -7.47
N TYR A 353 15.46 -15.85 -6.38
CA TYR A 353 16.66 -15.21 -5.88
C TYR A 353 17.44 -16.16 -4.98
N ASP A 354 18.76 -16.19 -5.15
CA ASP A 354 19.66 -16.94 -4.28
C ASP A 354 19.90 -16.19 -2.95
N GLU A 355 19.71 -14.86 -2.96
CA GLU A 355 19.81 -13.99 -1.79
C GLU A 355 18.85 -12.79 -1.95
N LEU A 356 18.12 -12.43 -0.90
CA LEU A 356 17.29 -11.24 -0.83
C LEU A 356 17.67 -10.43 0.41
N VAL A 357 18.01 -9.16 0.21
CA VAL A 357 18.54 -8.30 1.27
C VAL A 357 17.79 -6.99 1.37
N LYS A 358 17.30 -6.67 2.56
CA LYS A 358 16.78 -5.34 2.85
C LYS A 358 17.93 -4.40 3.19
N HIS A 359 18.29 -3.51 2.26
CA HIS A 359 19.41 -2.58 2.44
C HIS A 359 19.30 -1.34 1.54
N GLU A 360 19.97 -0.25 1.92
CA GLU A 360 20.19 0.89 1.05
C GLU A 360 21.18 0.52 -0.07
N LEU A 361 20.87 0.89 -1.31
CA LEU A 361 21.57 0.37 -2.49
C LEU A 361 23.02 0.79 -2.60
N ALA A 362 23.31 2.08 -2.41
CA ALA A 362 24.68 2.58 -2.56
C ALA A 362 25.59 1.98 -1.48
N ALA A 363 25.12 1.89 -0.24
CA ALA A 363 25.84 1.28 0.87
C ALA A 363 26.06 -0.23 0.64
N TYR A 364 25.04 -0.95 0.16
CA TYR A 364 25.17 -2.37 -0.17
C TYR A 364 26.22 -2.59 -1.25
N MET A 365 26.15 -1.86 -2.36
CA MET A 365 27.08 -1.98 -3.47
C MET A 365 28.52 -1.61 -3.07
N ALA A 366 28.69 -0.56 -2.27
CA ALA A 366 30.03 -0.17 -1.76
C ALA A 366 30.67 -1.25 -0.87
N ALA A 367 29.85 -2.02 -0.14
CA ALA A 367 30.32 -3.12 0.73
C ALA A 367 30.65 -4.42 -0.05
N HIS A 368 30.32 -4.52 -1.33
CA HIS A 368 30.53 -5.71 -2.16
C HIS A 368 31.38 -5.42 -3.41
N PRO A 369 32.65 -5.03 -3.26
CA PRO A 369 33.48 -4.63 -4.39
C PRO A 369 33.78 -5.80 -5.35
N SER A 370 33.66 -5.55 -6.65
CA SER A 370 33.89 -6.52 -7.74
C SER A 370 33.15 -7.86 -7.55
N ALA A 371 31.90 -7.80 -7.05
CA ALA A 371 31.09 -8.97 -6.75
C ALA A 371 30.16 -9.40 -7.91
N PHE A 372 29.85 -8.49 -8.84
CA PHE A 372 28.82 -8.73 -9.85
C PHE A 372 29.32 -8.56 -11.27
N ASP A 373 28.89 -9.45 -12.17
CA ASP A 373 29.11 -9.33 -13.62
C ASP A 373 28.11 -8.36 -14.25
N VAL A 374 26.89 -8.32 -13.70
CA VAL A 374 25.80 -7.45 -14.16
C VAL A 374 25.08 -6.83 -12.96
N ILE A 375 24.81 -5.54 -13.04
CA ILE A 375 23.90 -4.84 -12.13
C ILE A 375 22.74 -4.27 -12.93
N VAL A 376 21.52 -4.59 -12.50
CA VAL A 376 20.28 -4.09 -13.09
C VAL A 376 19.59 -3.18 -12.08
N ALA A 377 19.06 -2.02 -12.52
CA ALA A 377 18.25 -1.13 -11.70
C ALA A 377 17.01 -0.69 -12.50
N CYS A 378 15.90 -1.39 -12.30
CA CYS A 378 14.69 -1.21 -13.08
C CYS A 378 13.71 -0.26 -12.36
N ASP A 379 13.55 0.98 -12.85
CA ASP A 379 12.72 2.07 -12.28
C ASP A 379 12.99 2.36 -10.80
N THR A 380 14.20 2.07 -10.34
CA THR A 380 14.63 2.24 -8.95
C THR A 380 15.22 3.62 -8.71
N LEU A 381 16.12 4.07 -9.59
CA LEU A 381 16.86 5.32 -9.42
C LEU A 381 16.02 6.58 -9.71
N VAL A 382 14.76 6.42 -10.07
CA VAL A 382 13.78 7.52 -10.19
C VAL A 382 13.45 8.19 -8.84
N TYR A 383 13.92 7.65 -7.74
CA TYR A 383 13.82 8.26 -6.40
C TYR A 383 15.11 8.95 -5.94
N THR A 384 16.11 9.00 -6.82
CA THR A 384 17.42 9.63 -6.58
C THR A 384 17.69 10.66 -7.66
N GLY A 385 17.82 11.93 -7.29
CA GLY A 385 18.15 13.02 -8.22
C GLY A 385 19.65 13.05 -8.53
N ARG A 386 20.47 13.10 -7.50
CA ARG A 386 21.93 13.07 -7.63
C ARG A 386 22.44 11.65 -7.76
N LEU A 387 22.88 11.25 -8.96
CA LEU A 387 23.28 9.88 -9.28
C LEU A 387 24.76 9.55 -8.97
N GLU A 388 25.61 10.53 -8.65
CA GLU A 388 27.08 10.36 -8.52
C GLU A 388 27.43 9.29 -7.49
N GLU A 389 26.79 9.29 -6.33
CA GLU A 389 27.07 8.33 -5.25
C GLU A 389 26.69 6.90 -5.66
N VAL A 390 25.47 6.69 -6.12
CA VAL A 390 24.98 5.36 -6.50
C VAL A 390 25.71 4.80 -7.72
N VAL A 391 26.06 5.66 -8.69
CA VAL A 391 26.83 5.26 -9.88
C VAL A 391 28.28 4.90 -9.51
N ALA A 392 28.91 5.64 -8.59
CA ALA A 392 30.26 5.29 -8.09
C ALA A 392 30.23 3.96 -7.29
N ALA A 393 29.20 3.75 -6.46
CA ALA A 393 29.01 2.48 -5.74
C ALA A 393 28.79 1.31 -6.72
N THR A 394 28.03 1.54 -7.79
CA THR A 394 27.81 0.56 -8.87
C THR A 394 29.13 0.19 -9.55
N ALA A 395 29.96 1.18 -9.89
CA ALA A 395 31.30 0.94 -10.47
C ALA A 395 32.18 0.13 -9.52
N THR A 396 32.07 0.35 -8.21
CA THR A 396 32.80 -0.42 -7.19
C THR A 396 32.33 -1.89 -7.17
N ALA A 397 31.03 -2.13 -7.21
CA ALA A 397 30.45 -3.46 -7.06
C ALA A 397 30.56 -4.33 -8.32
N LEU A 398 30.65 -3.74 -9.50
CA LEU A 398 30.86 -4.48 -10.74
C LEU A 398 32.27 -5.05 -10.81
N LYS A 399 32.44 -6.23 -11.37
CA LYS A 399 33.74 -6.79 -11.80
C LYS A 399 34.32 -5.95 -12.96
N PRO A 400 35.65 -5.96 -13.22
CA PRO A 400 36.24 -5.39 -14.44
C PRO A 400 35.49 -5.94 -15.68
N GLY A 401 35.11 -5.08 -16.62
CA GLY A 401 34.30 -5.45 -17.78
C GLY A 401 32.83 -5.76 -17.49
N GLY A 402 32.38 -5.66 -16.24
CA GLY A 402 31.02 -5.85 -15.81
C GLY A 402 30.05 -4.77 -16.35
N ARG A 403 28.78 -5.07 -16.41
CA ARG A 403 27.78 -4.26 -17.13
C ARG A 403 26.73 -3.70 -16.19
N LEU A 404 26.37 -2.44 -16.41
CA LEU A 404 25.24 -1.75 -15.81
C LEU A 404 24.11 -1.63 -16.81
N LEU A 405 22.87 -1.98 -16.39
CA LEU A 405 21.64 -1.72 -17.11
C LEU A 405 20.65 -1.04 -16.16
N LEU A 406 20.12 0.12 -16.54
CA LEU A 406 19.13 0.79 -15.71
C LEU A 406 18.08 1.54 -16.54
N THR A 407 16.93 1.83 -15.94
CA THR A 407 15.92 2.72 -16.50
C THR A 407 15.76 3.96 -15.64
N LEU A 408 15.48 5.10 -16.30
CA LEU A 408 15.23 6.41 -15.68
C LEU A 408 14.02 7.07 -16.36
N GLU A 409 13.41 8.05 -15.71
CA GLU A 409 12.51 8.99 -16.38
C GLU A 409 13.34 10.07 -17.08
N ASN A 410 12.98 10.38 -18.34
CA ASN A 410 13.69 11.35 -19.16
C ASN A 410 13.34 12.79 -18.74
N LEU A 411 14.38 13.62 -18.63
CA LEU A 411 14.28 15.07 -18.54
C LEU A 411 14.71 15.65 -19.89
N PRO A 412 13.82 16.24 -20.69
CA PRO A 412 14.19 16.89 -21.93
C PRO A 412 15.27 17.96 -21.74
N ASP A 413 16.11 18.16 -22.75
CA ASP A 413 17.19 19.14 -22.71
C ASP A 413 16.66 20.55 -22.37
N GLY A 414 17.36 21.23 -21.44
CA GLY A 414 16.96 22.53 -20.91
C GLY A 414 15.98 22.49 -19.71
N GLY A 415 15.60 21.31 -19.27
CA GLY A 415 14.60 21.11 -18.19
C GLY A 415 15.09 21.33 -16.75
N GLY A 416 16.39 21.65 -16.52
CA GLY A 416 16.93 21.88 -15.16
C GLY A 416 18.40 22.24 -15.16
N SER A 417 18.84 23.08 -14.18
CA SER A 417 20.23 23.56 -14.06
C SER A 417 21.23 22.48 -13.63
N HIS A 418 20.79 21.41 -12.97
CA HIS A 418 21.62 20.34 -12.43
C HIS A 418 21.64 19.07 -13.28
N GLY A 419 20.81 19.02 -14.36
CA GLY A 419 20.68 17.82 -15.20
C GLY A 419 19.67 16.80 -14.68
N TYR A 420 19.07 17.04 -13.51
CA TYR A 420 17.94 16.29 -12.97
C TYR A 420 16.91 17.24 -12.34
N ARG A 421 15.70 16.76 -12.14
CA ARG A 421 14.59 17.52 -11.52
C ARG A 421 13.61 16.57 -10.86
N LEU A 422 13.14 16.95 -9.67
CA LEU A 422 12.00 16.30 -9.04
C LEU A 422 10.72 16.76 -9.74
N ALA A 423 10.02 15.81 -10.38
CA ALA A 423 8.74 16.06 -11.03
C ALA A 423 7.60 16.09 -10.01
N SER A 424 6.47 16.70 -10.36
CA SER A 424 5.26 16.74 -9.51
C SER A 424 4.66 15.36 -9.20
N THR A 425 5.13 14.31 -9.90
CA THR A 425 4.83 12.91 -9.62
C THR A 425 5.53 12.36 -8.38
N GLY A 426 6.53 13.09 -7.83
CA GLY A 426 7.41 12.62 -6.77
C GLY A 426 8.57 11.75 -7.27
N ARG A 427 8.81 11.69 -8.58
CA ARG A 427 9.95 10.98 -9.17
C ARG A 427 10.92 11.96 -9.81
N PHE A 428 12.20 11.62 -9.80
CA PHE A 428 13.23 12.39 -10.47
C PHE A 428 13.31 11.98 -11.95
N CYS A 429 13.40 13.01 -12.80
CA CYS A 429 13.73 12.87 -14.20
C CYS A 429 15.19 13.32 -14.43
N HIS A 430 15.90 12.67 -15.36
CA HIS A 430 17.31 12.91 -15.63
C HIS A 430 17.54 13.18 -17.11
N SER A 431 18.39 14.17 -17.43
CA SER A 431 18.79 14.40 -18.81
C SER A 431 19.87 13.40 -19.26
N ALA A 432 19.81 12.95 -20.50
CA ALA A 432 20.78 12.04 -21.08
C ALA A 432 22.21 12.57 -20.93
N ALA A 433 22.42 13.88 -21.14
CA ALA A 433 23.72 14.52 -20.98
C ALA A 433 24.30 14.46 -19.55
N TYR A 434 23.42 14.60 -18.54
CA TYR A 434 23.82 14.44 -17.14
C TYR A 434 24.22 12.98 -16.83
N VAL A 435 23.41 12.03 -17.23
CA VAL A 435 23.66 10.60 -17.04
C VAL A 435 24.99 10.20 -17.71
N GLN A 436 25.21 10.62 -18.95
CA GLN A 436 26.45 10.35 -19.70
C GLN A 436 27.67 10.87 -18.96
N ARG A 437 27.65 12.11 -18.45
CA ARG A 437 28.76 12.69 -17.68
C ARG A 437 29.01 11.94 -16.38
N THR A 438 27.94 11.60 -15.62
CA THR A 438 28.04 10.90 -14.35
C THR A 438 28.67 9.52 -14.52
N LEU A 439 28.24 8.78 -15.55
CA LEU A 439 28.84 7.49 -15.91
C LEU A 439 30.35 7.61 -16.24
N ALA A 440 30.69 8.57 -17.09
CA ALA A 440 32.05 8.80 -17.48
C ALA A 440 32.97 9.16 -16.28
N MET A 441 32.48 10.01 -15.36
CA MET A 441 33.20 10.37 -14.13
C MET A 441 33.41 9.18 -13.19
N ALA A 442 32.55 8.19 -13.19
CA ALA A 442 32.66 6.97 -12.40
C ALA A 442 33.50 5.86 -13.10
N GLY A 443 34.08 6.13 -14.29
CA GLY A 443 34.91 5.19 -15.01
C GLY A 443 34.16 4.18 -15.86
N PHE A 444 32.89 4.46 -16.22
CA PHE A 444 32.18 3.67 -17.20
C PHE A 444 32.54 4.07 -18.63
N VAL A 445 32.58 3.09 -19.51
CA VAL A 445 32.81 3.21 -20.95
C VAL A 445 31.63 2.59 -21.74
N ASP A 446 31.61 2.78 -23.06
CA ASP A 446 30.62 2.21 -23.97
C ASP A 446 29.15 2.47 -23.51
N ALA A 447 28.92 3.67 -22.95
CA ALA A 447 27.62 4.03 -22.47
C ALA A 447 26.66 4.30 -23.65
N SER A 448 25.52 3.59 -23.68
CA SER A 448 24.38 3.84 -24.59
C SER A 448 23.20 4.32 -23.75
N ILE A 449 22.52 5.36 -24.25
CA ILE A 449 21.32 5.93 -23.63
C ILE A 449 20.25 6.02 -24.70
N ASP A 450 19.24 5.16 -24.61
CA ASP A 450 18.19 5.03 -25.60
C ASP A 450 16.86 5.53 -25.02
N ALA A 451 16.11 6.30 -25.79
CA ALA A 451 14.76 6.70 -25.41
C ALA A 451 13.81 5.50 -25.44
N ILE A 452 13.03 5.33 -24.39
CA ILE A 452 12.06 4.24 -24.24
C ILE A 452 10.72 4.73 -23.69
N THR A 453 9.70 3.89 -23.81
CA THR A 453 8.45 4.05 -23.05
C THR A 453 8.33 2.87 -22.06
N PRO A 454 8.73 3.06 -20.78
CA PRO A 454 8.74 1.97 -19.80
C PRO A 454 7.33 1.57 -19.37
N ARG A 455 6.37 2.49 -19.40
CA ARG A 455 4.97 2.27 -19.01
C ARG A 455 4.05 3.36 -19.56
N LEU A 456 2.75 3.13 -19.44
CA LEU A 456 1.73 4.16 -19.61
C LEU A 456 1.26 4.68 -18.25
N GLU A 457 1.16 5.97 -18.08
CA GLU A 457 0.47 6.57 -16.93
C GLU A 457 -0.79 7.30 -17.43
N TYR A 458 -1.94 6.84 -16.96
CA TYR A 458 -3.23 7.38 -17.40
C TYR A 458 -3.47 7.29 -18.91
N GLY A 459 -2.90 6.26 -19.56
CA GLY A 459 -3.00 6.06 -21.00
C GLY A 459 -2.00 6.86 -21.83
N GLU A 460 -1.22 7.74 -21.20
CA GLU A 460 -0.15 8.50 -21.85
C GLU A 460 1.21 7.82 -21.66
N PRO A 461 2.09 7.80 -22.68
CA PRO A 461 3.41 7.22 -22.55
C PRO A 461 4.27 8.04 -21.57
N VAL A 462 5.00 7.35 -20.70
CA VAL A 462 6.05 7.98 -19.89
C VAL A 462 7.34 7.98 -20.70
N ASP A 463 7.94 9.17 -20.86
CA ASP A 463 9.25 9.29 -21.48
C ASP A 463 10.32 8.75 -20.54
N GLY A 464 11.06 7.75 -20.99
CA GLY A 464 12.11 7.09 -20.21
C GLY A 464 13.43 6.95 -20.98
N LEU A 465 14.46 6.60 -20.24
CA LEU A 465 15.78 6.27 -20.75
C LEU A 465 16.13 4.84 -20.36
N LEU A 466 16.62 4.04 -21.31
CA LEU A 466 17.31 2.79 -21.06
C LEU A 466 18.81 3.07 -21.20
N VAL A 467 19.53 2.88 -20.10
CA VAL A 467 20.95 3.16 -20.00
C VAL A 467 21.72 1.85 -19.89
N THR A 468 22.75 1.69 -20.68
CA THR A 468 23.72 0.60 -20.54
C THR A 468 25.13 1.18 -20.51
N ALA A 469 26.02 0.60 -19.71
CA ALA A 469 27.42 1.00 -19.63
C ALA A 469 28.29 -0.19 -19.19
N CYS A 470 29.56 -0.14 -19.52
CA CYS A 470 30.54 -1.14 -19.13
C CYS A 470 31.55 -0.54 -18.14
N ARG A 471 31.87 -1.22 -17.04
CA ARG A 471 32.97 -0.84 -16.17
C ARG A 471 34.28 -1.06 -16.92
N LEU A 472 35.15 -0.04 -16.97
CA LEU A 472 36.46 -0.14 -17.62
C LEU A 472 37.27 -1.31 -17.05
N ASP A 473 37.82 -2.12 -17.93
CA ASP A 473 38.75 -3.18 -17.58
C ASP A 473 40.19 -2.62 -17.59
N TYR A 474 40.76 -2.40 -16.41
CA TYR A 474 42.15 -1.97 -16.28
C TYR A 474 43.16 -3.11 -16.42
N SER A 475 42.73 -4.38 -16.65
CA SER A 475 43.62 -5.55 -16.71
C SER A 475 44.41 -5.68 -18.04
N GLY A 476 44.25 -4.77 -18.98
CA GLY A 476 44.78 -4.85 -20.33
C GLY A 476 45.64 -3.66 -20.79
N SER A 477 46.61 -3.15 -19.97
CA SER A 477 47.77 -2.40 -20.53
C SER A 477 48.73 -1.94 -19.44
N LEU A 478 49.74 -2.70 -19.21
CA LEU A 478 51.15 -2.23 -18.94
C LEU A 478 52.08 -3.09 -19.75
#